data_8f219d9c50896424a62869a67f6b8168
#
_entry.id   8f219d9c50896424a62869a67f6b8168
#
_cell.length_a   1.000
_cell.length_b   1.000
_cell.length_c   1.000
_cell.angle_alpha   90.00
_cell.angle_beta   90.00
_cell.angle_gamma   90.00
#
_symmetry.space_group_name_H-M   'P 1'
#
loop_
_entity.id
_entity.type
_entity.pdbx_description
1 polymer ?
#
loop_
_entity_poly.entity_id
_entity_poly.type
_entity_poly.pdbx_seq_one_letter_code
_entity_poly.pdbx_strand_id
1 'polypeptide(L)'
;MRSLANIFNLGIKEFRSLGRDYAMLALIVWAFTLGVYSSATGIPETLHHAPIAVVDEDRSQLSSRIVNAFQPPYFRPPEMIGHAEMDRGMDVGLYTFTLDIPPDFQRDVLAGRKPSIQVNVDATQTGQAFSGAGYIQNIVATEVREFVSRYRAEPSMPAQIEVRMEFNPNLTQAWFGGVMEVINQITMLSIILTGAALIREREHGTVEHLLVMPLSAFEIMMAKVWSMGLVVLVAAGLSLQWVVRGWLDVPISGSVGLFLLGAGLHLFATTSMGIFLGTVARSMPQLGLLTILVLLPLNILSGGTTPRESMPELVQ
;
A
#
# COMPACT_ATOMS: atom_id res chain seq x y z
N MET A 1 21.63 -3.11 40.41
CA MET A 1 21.47 -4.52 39.97
C MET A 1 20.07 -5.09 40.21
N ARG A 2 19.40 -4.83 41.36
CA ARG A 2 18.01 -5.33 41.62
C ARG A 2 16.98 -4.82 40.60
N SER A 3 17.04 -3.56 40.20
CA SER A 3 16.09 -2.97 39.26
C SER A 3 16.12 -3.64 37.86
N LEU A 4 17.31 -3.93 37.31
CA LEU A 4 17.41 -4.63 36.01
C LEU A 4 16.88 -6.08 36.11
N ALA A 5 17.13 -6.77 37.22
CA ALA A 5 16.60 -8.11 37.45
C ALA A 5 15.06 -8.09 37.55
N ASN A 6 14.48 -7.06 38.18
CA ASN A 6 13.04 -6.88 38.27
C ASN A 6 12.41 -6.64 36.86
N ILE A 7 13.00 -5.73 36.07
CA ILE A 7 12.57 -5.47 34.70
C ILE A 7 12.60 -6.74 33.84
N PHE A 8 13.68 -7.53 33.95
CA PHE A 8 13.82 -8.76 33.18
C PHE A 8 12.80 -9.83 33.63
N ASN A 9 12.65 -10.07 34.93
CA ASN A 9 11.70 -11.07 35.45
C ASN A 9 10.24 -10.70 35.14
N LEU A 10 9.89 -9.41 35.23
CA LEU A 10 8.56 -8.92 34.84
C LEU A 10 8.34 -9.10 33.35
N GLY A 11 9.32 -8.83 32.49
CA GLY A 11 9.20 -9.06 31.05
C GLY A 11 8.99 -10.53 30.69
N ILE A 12 9.67 -11.47 31.41
CA ILE A 12 9.41 -12.92 31.25
C ILE A 12 7.96 -13.25 31.62
N LYS A 13 7.43 -12.63 32.68
CA LYS A 13 6.01 -12.79 33.06
C LYS A 13 5.11 -12.34 31.90
N GLU A 14 5.40 -11.19 31.28
CA GLU A 14 4.64 -10.69 30.12
C GLU A 14 4.66 -11.67 28.93
N PHE A 15 5.82 -12.25 28.60
CA PHE A 15 5.91 -13.30 27.58
C PHE A 15 5.04 -14.51 27.89
N ARG A 16 5.05 -14.97 29.13
CA ARG A 16 4.22 -16.11 29.56
C ARG A 16 2.73 -15.76 29.52
N SER A 17 2.37 -14.53 29.85
CA SER A 17 1.01 -14.03 29.76
C SER A 17 0.55 -14.00 28.31
N LEU A 18 1.36 -13.43 27.41
CA LEU A 18 1.07 -13.39 25.96
C LEU A 18 0.99 -14.79 25.36
N GLY A 19 1.88 -15.71 25.74
CA GLY A 19 1.88 -17.10 25.27
C GLY A 19 0.62 -17.91 25.65
N ARG A 20 -0.17 -17.42 26.60
CA ARG A 20 -1.47 -18.00 26.98
C ARG A 20 -2.66 -17.28 26.35
N ASP A 21 -2.43 -16.17 25.68
CA ASP A 21 -3.45 -15.40 24.99
C ASP A 21 -3.50 -15.77 23.50
N TYR A 22 -4.25 -16.81 23.20
CA TYR A 22 -4.38 -17.33 21.83
C TYR A 22 -4.92 -16.29 20.85
N ALA A 23 -5.78 -15.35 21.31
CA ALA A 23 -6.33 -14.32 20.46
C ALA A 23 -5.25 -13.30 20.02
N MET A 24 -4.40 -12.86 20.96
CA MET A 24 -3.27 -11.98 20.64
C MET A 24 -2.22 -12.66 19.78
N LEU A 25 -1.92 -13.94 20.05
CA LEU A 25 -1.00 -14.70 19.20
C LEU A 25 -1.54 -14.85 17.77
N ALA A 26 -2.82 -15.19 17.62
CA ALA A 26 -3.45 -15.29 16.32
C ALA A 26 -3.43 -13.93 15.57
N LEU A 27 -3.68 -12.82 16.28
CA LEU A 27 -3.60 -11.47 15.74
C LEU A 27 -2.19 -11.15 15.22
N ILE A 28 -1.14 -11.47 15.98
CA ILE A 28 0.25 -11.23 15.59
C ILE A 28 0.59 -12.03 14.32
N VAL A 29 0.26 -13.32 14.32
CA VAL A 29 0.52 -14.19 13.16
C VAL A 29 -0.23 -13.69 11.94
N TRP A 30 -1.52 -13.40 12.08
CA TRP A 30 -2.34 -12.89 10.98
C TRP A 30 -1.81 -11.58 10.43
N ALA A 31 -1.49 -10.63 11.30
CA ALA A 31 -1.05 -9.29 10.92
C ALA A 31 0.28 -9.31 10.15
N PHE A 32 1.26 -10.09 10.64
CA PHE A 32 2.58 -10.18 10.01
C PHE A 32 2.68 -11.22 8.87
N THR A 33 1.61 -11.95 8.57
CA THR A 33 1.56 -12.88 7.44
C THR A 33 0.51 -12.46 6.43
N LEU A 34 -0.74 -12.85 6.64
CA LEU A 34 -1.84 -12.56 5.71
C LEU A 34 -2.13 -11.06 5.61
N GLY A 35 -2.01 -10.31 6.70
CA GLY A 35 -2.17 -8.85 6.70
C GLY A 35 -1.18 -8.16 5.76
N VAL A 36 0.11 -8.49 5.89
CA VAL A 36 1.15 -7.95 5.01
C VAL A 36 0.95 -8.40 3.56
N TYR A 37 0.68 -9.69 3.34
CA TYR A 37 0.48 -10.23 2.01
C TYR A 37 -0.74 -9.60 1.31
N SER A 38 -1.89 -9.57 1.98
CA SER A 38 -3.13 -9.03 1.41
C SER A 38 -3.05 -7.52 1.14
N SER A 39 -2.40 -6.76 2.02
CA SER A 39 -2.20 -5.31 1.82
C SER A 39 -1.27 -5.04 0.65
N ALA A 40 -0.20 -5.83 0.51
CA ALA A 40 0.76 -5.70 -0.60
C ALA A 40 0.18 -6.08 -1.97
N THR A 41 -0.77 -7.04 -2.01
CA THR A 41 -1.32 -7.57 -3.26
C THR A 41 -2.77 -7.17 -3.53
N GLY A 42 -3.44 -6.59 -2.54
CA GLY A 42 -4.90 -6.32 -2.58
C GLY A 42 -5.30 -5.14 -3.44
N ILE A 43 -4.37 -4.25 -3.79
CA ILE A 43 -4.63 -3.15 -4.73
C ILE A 43 -3.95 -3.52 -6.05
N PRO A 44 -4.71 -3.92 -7.07
CA PRO A 44 -4.14 -4.18 -8.39
C PRO A 44 -3.69 -2.86 -9.01
N GLU A 45 -2.38 -2.67 -9.12
CA GLU A 45 -1.77 -1.46 -9.68
C GLU A 45 -1.54 -1.51 -11.16
N THR A 46 -1.32 -2.69 -11.65
CA THR A 46 -1.26 -2.95 -13.07
C THR A 46 -2.67 -3.16 -13.56
N LEU A 47 -3.01 -2.39 -14.56
CA LEU A 47 -4.22 -2.62 -15.33
C LEU A 47 -4.25 -4.11 -15.73
N HIS A 48 -5.25 -4.84 -15.28
CA HIS A 48 -5.34 -6.26 -15.56
C HIS A 48 -6.71 -6.58 -16.14
N HIS A 49 -6.73 -7.01 -17.40
CA HIS A 49 -7.96 -7.36 -18.11
C HIS A 49 -9.06 -6.30 -18.01
N ALA A 50 -8.69 -5.00 -18.07
CA ALA A 50 -9.67 -3.92 -17.99
C ALA A 50 -10.61 -3.97 -19.18
N PRO A 51 -11.93 -3.92 -18.95
CA PRO A 51 -12.90 -3.86 -20.04
C PRO A 51 -12.83 -2.51 -20.72
N ILE A 52 -12.57 -2.54 -22.03
CA ILE A 52 -12.50 -1.38 -22.90
C ILE A 52 -13.46 -1.55 -24.09
N ALA A 53 -14.20 -0.50 -24.40
CA ALA A 53 -15.00 -0.44 -25.61
C ALA A 53 -14.54 0.71 -26.51
N VAL A 54 -14.73 0.56 -27.82
CA VAL A 54 -14.28 1.54 -28.81
C VAL A 54 -15.42 1.89 -29.76
N VAL A 55 -15.66 3.17 -29.92
CA VAL A 55 -16.44 3.75 -30.99
C VAL A 55 -15.46 4.20 -32.08
N ASP A 56 -15.45 3.53 -33.22
CA ASP A 56 -14.59 3.86 -34.34
C ASP A 56 -15.42 4.43 -35.51
N GLU A 57 -15.47 5.74 -35.60
CA GLU A 57 -16.14 6.44 -36.70
C GLU A 57 -15.22 6.65 -37.91
N ASP A 58 -13.90 6.55 -37.74
CA ASP A 58 -12.91 6.72 -38.81
C ASP A 58 -12.78 5.48 -39.70
N ARG A 59 -12.88 4.28 -39.12
CA ARG A 59 -12.78 2.99 -39.82
C ARG A 59 -11.58 2.89 -40.75
N SER A 60 -10.48 3.51 -40.37
CA SER A 60 -9.26 3.61 -41.16
C SER A 60 -8.25 2.52 -40.78
N GLN A 61 -7.12 2.51 -41.48
CA GLN A 61 -5.99 1.64 -41.12
C GLN A 61 -5.36 2.05 -39.78
N LEU A 62 -5.32 3.36 -39.49
CA LEU A 62 -4.77 3.87 -38.24
C LEU A 62 -5.70 3.53 -37.07
N SER A 63 -7.03 3.76 -37.21
CA SER A 63 -7.98 3.40 -36.13
C SER A 63 -7.95 1.90 -35.82
N SER A 64 -7.91 1.05 -36.86
CA SER A 64 -7.79 -0.40 -36.70
C SER A 64 -6.52 -0.81 -35.98
N ARG A 65 -5.38 -0.14 -36.23
CA ARG A 65 -4.13 -0.39 -35.50
C ARG A 65 -4.25 -0.02 -34.02
N ILE A 66 -4.83 1.14 -33.73
CA ILE A 66 -5.05 1.60 -32.35
C ILE A 66 -5.93 0.59 -31.61
N VAL A 67 -7.05 0.16 -32.19
CA VAL A 67 -7.95 -0.83 -31.58
C VAL A 67 -7.22 -2.14 -31.31
N ASN A 68 -6.45 -2.64 -32.26
CA ASN A 68 -5.71 -3.90 -32.11
C ASN A 68 -4.50 -3.83 -31.15
N ALA A 69 -4.10 -2.63 -30.75
CA ALA A 69 -3.00 -2.46 -29.79
C ALA A 69 -3.45 -2.68 -28.33
N PHE A 70 -4.75 -2.67 -28.05
CA PHE A 70 -5.28 -2.98 -26.72
C PHE A 70 -5.36 -4.49 -26.53
N GLN A 71 -4.33 -5.08 -25.94
CA GLN A 71 -4.17 -6.53 -25.78
C GLN A 71 -3.99 -6.94 -24.30
N PRO A 72 -4.30 -8.20 -23.96
CA PRO A 72 -3.88 -8.77 -22.68
C PRO A 72 -2.36 -8.64 -22.46
N PRO A 73 -1.88 -8.48 -21.23
CA PRO A 73 -2.64 -8.65 -19.97
C PRO A 73 -3.38 -7.39 -19.50
N TYR A 74 -3.17 -6.24 -20.11
CA TYR A 74 -3.69 -4.95 -19.62
C TYR A 74 -5.17 -4.76 -19.91
N PHE A 75 -5.59 -5.02 -21.14
CA PHE A 75 -6.97 -4.86 -21.58
C PHE A 75 -7.59 -6.18 -21.99
N ARG A 76 -8.90 -6.28 -21.88
CA ARG A 76 -9.65 -7.29 -22.64
C ARG A 76 -9.66 -6.90 -24.10
N PRO A 77 -9.87 -7.85 -25.04
CA PRO A 77 -10.11 -7.49 -26.43
C PRO A 77 -11.19 -6.42 -26.52
N PRO A 78 -10.93 -5.28 -27.22
CA PRO A 78 -11.88 -4.18 -27.29
C PRO A 78 -13.21 -4.59 -27.91
N GLU A 79 -14.30 -4.17 -27.29
CA GLU A 79 -15.63 -4.35 -27.82
C GLU A 79 -16.00 -3.15 -28.71
N MET A 80 -16.40 -3.41 -29.95
CA MET A 80 -16.81 -2.36 -30.89
C MET A 80 -18.27 -2.03 -30.61
N ILE A 81 -18.53 -0.78 -30.22
CA ILE A 81 -19.87 -0.31 -29.84
C ILE A 81 -20.28 0.93 -30.66
N GLY A 82 -21.57 1.22 -30.64
CA GLY A 82 -22.09 2.47 -31.16
C GLY A 82 -22.06 3.61 -30.15
N HIS A 83 -22.05 4.84 -30.61
CA HIS A 83 -22.01 6.02 -29.73
C HIS A 83 -23.16 6.05 -28.68
N ALA A 84 -24.36 5.57 -29.05
CA ALA A 84 -25.49 5.50 -28.12
C ALA A 84 -25.34 4.45 -27.00
N GLU A 85 -24.42 3.48 -27.15
CA GLU A 85 -24.16 2.42 -26.18
C GLU A 85 -23.05 2.79 -25.20
N MET A 86 -22.23 3.78 -25.56
CA MET A 86 -21.06 4.18 -24.80
C MET A 86 -21.43 4.63 -23.37
N ASP A 87 -22.32 5.61 -23.24
CA ASP A 87 -22.73 6.13 -21.94
C ASP A 87 -23.49 5.07 -21.13
N ARG A 88 -24.41 4.34 -21.78
CA ARG A 88 -25.16 3.29 -21.12
C ARG A 88 -24.25 2.18 -20.59
N GLY A 89 -23.24 1.77 -21.36
CA GLY A 89 -22.30 0.72 -20.96
C GLY A 89 -21.44 1.14 -19.77
N MET A 90 -21.06 2.42 -19.70
CA MET A 90 -20.34 2.97 -18.54
C MET A 90 -21.25 3.10 -17.31
N ASP A 91 -22.47 3.59 -17.46
CA ASP A 91 -23.44 3.74 -16.36
C ASP A 91 -23.78 2.40 -15.69
N VAL A 92 -23.81 1.32 -16.45
CA VAL A 92 -24.07 -0.05 -15.94
C VAL A 92 -22.79 -0.76 -15.48
N GLY A 93 -21.63 -0.13 -15.65
CA GLY A 93 -20.33 -0.68 -15.23
C GLY A 93 -19.81 -1.82 -16.10
N LEU A 94 -20.25 -1.90 -17.37
CA LEU A 94 -19.74 -2.91 -18.32
C LEU A 94 -18.33 -2.58 -18.79
N TYR A 95 -18.01 -1.30 -18.93
CA TYR A 95 -16.73 -0.79 -19.43
C TYR A 95 -16.09 0.13 -18.41
N THR A 96 -14.81 -0.08 -18.14
CA THR A 96 -13.99 0.85 -17.34
C THR A 96 -13.48 1.99 -18.20
N PHE A 97 -13.24 1.72 -19.48
CA PHE A 97 -12.76 2.69 -20.46
C PHE A 97 -13.58 2.63 -21.72
N THR A 98 -13.87 3.80 -22.27
CA THR A 98 -14.38 3.90 -23.64
C THR A 98 -13.53 4.87 -24.45
N LEU A 99 -13.23 4.49 -25.69
CA LEU A 99 -12.44 5.28 -26.63
C LEU A 99 -13.33 5.69 -27.79
N ASP A 100 -13.36 6.99 -28.09
CA ASP A 100 -14.09 7.52 -29.24
C ASP A 100 -13.11 8.10 -30.24
N ILE A 101 -13.03 7.48 -31.42
CA ILE A 101 -12.17 7.86 -32.54
C ILE A 101 -13.03 8.61 -33.56
N PRO A 102 -12.82 9.94 -33.74
CA PRO A 102 -13.66 10.75 -34.59
C PRO A 102 -13.48 10.41 -36.06
N PRO A 103 -14.47 10.77 -36.94
CA PRO A 103 -14.36 10.59 -38.37
C PRO A 103 -13.19 11.41 -38.94
N ASP A 104 -12.61 10.93 -40.03
CA ASP A 104 -11.46 11.55 -40.71
C ASP A 104 -10.16 11.63 -39.87
N PHE A 105 -10.07 10.88 -38.78
CA PHE A 105 -8.91 10.90 -37.84
C PHE A 105 -7.58 10.66 -38.56
N GLN A 106 -7.48 9.59 -39.35
CA GLN A 106 -6.25 9.27 -40.09
C GLN A 106 -5.89 10.38 -41.08
N ARG A 107 -6.86 10.89 -41.81
CA ARG A 107 -6.67 11.99 -42.81
C ARG A 107 -6.07 13.22 -42.11
N ASP A 108 -6.61 13.57 -40.95
CA ASP A 108 -6.22 14.76 -40.21
C ASP A 108 -4.82 14.61 -39.60
N VAL A 109 -4.50 13.40 -39.06
CA VAL A 109 -3.15 13.07 -38.60
C VAL A 109 -2.13 13.19 -39.75
N LEU A 110 -2.42 12.59 -40.90
CA LEU A 110 -1.53 12.68 -42.08
C LEU A 110 -1.39 14.09 -42.64
N ALA A 111 -2.43 14.92 -42.51
CA ALA A 111 -2.39 16.33 -42.92
C ALA A 111 -1.62 17.21 -41.91
N GLY A 112 -1.14 16.66 -40.78
CA GLY A 112 -0.44 17.42 -39.73
C GLY A 112 -1.37 18.21 -38.83
N ARG A 113 -2.65 17.98 -38.92
CA ARG A 113 -3.62 18.45 -37.92
C ARG A 113 -3.50 17.62 -36.67
N LYS A 114 -3.99 18.14 -35.56
CA LYS A 114 -3.95 17.45 -34.25
C LYS A 114 -5.38 17.08 -33.84
N PRO A 115 -5.99 16.04 -34.45
CA PRO A 115 -7.32 15.60 -34.04
C PRO A 115 -7.21 15.03 -32.61
N SER A 116 -8.29 15.10 -31.83
CA SER A 116 -8.37 14.55 -30.48
C SER A 116 -9.18 13.27 -30.49
N ILE A 117 -8.68 12.25 -29.78
CA ILE A 117 -9.44 11.06 -29.41
C ILE A 117 -10.01 11.31 -28.01
N GLN A 118 -11.29 11.06 -27.81
CA GLN A 118 -11.90 11.15 -26.49
C GLN A 118 -11.75 9.82 -25.76
N VAL A 119 -11.30 9.88 -24.50
CA VAL A 119 -11.22 8.73 -23.59
C VAL A 119 -12.11 9.03 -22.39
N ASN A 120 -13.17 8.24 -22.21
CA ASN A 120 -13.98 8.30 -21.01
C ASN A 120 -13.51 7.20 -20.04
N VAL A 121 -13.46 7.52 -18.76
CA VAL A 121 -12.94 6.66 -17.72
C VAL A 121 -13.96 6.59 -16.60
N ASP A 122 -14.32 5.37 -16.18
CA ASP A 122 -15.12 5.16 -14.99
C ASP A 122 -14.31 5.49 -13.73
N ALA A 123 -14.52 6.69 -13.20
CA ALA A 123 -13.82 7.17 -12.02
C ALA A 123 -14.22 6.46 -10.72
N THR A 124 -15.25 5.60 -10.72
CA THR A 124 -15.62 4.79 -9.54
C THR A 124 -14.61 3.68 -9.29
N GLN A 125 -13.90 3.24 -10.34
CA GLN A 125 -12.82 2.25 -10.28
C GLN A 125 -11.44 2.93 -10.17
N THR A 126 -11.24 3.70 -9.10
CA THR A 126 -10.10 4.61 -8.92
C THR A 126 -8.73 3.98 -9.16
N GLY A 127 -8.51 2.72 -8.74
CA GLY A 127 -7.22 2.01 -8.90
C GLY A 127 -6.87 1.75 -10.37
N GLN A 128 -7.84 1.38 -11.20
CA GLN A 128 -7.63 1.10 -12.62
C GLN A 128 -7.71 2.37 -13.48
N ALA A 129 -8.54 3.34 -13.08
CA ALA A 129 -8.79 4.56 -13.82
C ALA A 129 -7.51 5.39 -14.03
N PHE A 130 -6.72 5.59 -12.97
CA PHE A 130 -5.50 6.39 -13.03
C PHE A 130 -4.43 5.74 -13.93
N SER A 131 -4.14 4.46 -13.68
CA SER A 131 -3.13 3.74 -14.46
C SER A 131 -3.56 3.55 -15.91
N GLY A 132 -4.83 3.20 -16.12
CA GLY A 132 -5.36 2.88 -17.45
C GLY A 132 -5.38 4.06 -18.40
N ALA A 133 -5.72 5.26 -17.95
CA ALA A 133 -5.67 6.47 -18.78
C ALA A 133 -4.26 6.73 -19.33
N GLY A 134 -3.23 6.55 -18.50
CA GLY A 134 -1.83 6.67 -18.92
C GLY A 134 -1.41 5.59 -19.93
N TYR A 135 -1.84 4.34 -19.74
CA TYR A 135 -1.60 3.26 -20.71
C TYR A 135 -2.27 3.55 -22.06
N ILE A 136 -3.53 3.97 -22.04
CA ILE A 136 -4.27 4.31 -23.27
C ILE A 136 -3.56 5.43 -24.03
N GLN A 137 -3.17 6.52 -23.34
CA GLN A 137 -2.43 7.62 -23.95
C GLN A 137 -1.12 7.16 -24.60
N ASN A 138 -0.35 6.33 -23.91
CA ASN A 138 0.93 5.81 -24.42
C ASN A 138 0.72 4.90 -25.65
N ILE A 139 -0.27 4.01 -25.60
CA ILE A 139 -0.59 3.12 -26.73
C ILE A 139 -0.99 3.95 -27.95
N VAL A 140 -1.96 4.86 -27.79
CA VAL A 140 -2.43 5.72 -28.90
C VAL A 140 -1.28 6.56 -29.45
N ALA A 141 -0.50 7.22 -28.59
CA ALA A 141 0.62 8.05 -29.03
C ALA A 141 1.70 7.25 -29.78
N THR A 142 1.96 6.02 -29.35
CA THR A 142 2.93 5.13 -30.00
C THR A 142 2.44 4.69 -31.37
N GLU A 143 1.19 4.20 -31.48
CA GLU A 143 0.61 3.77 -32.75
C GLU A 143 0.52 4.90 -33.76
N VAL A 144 0.12 6.10 -33.33
CA VAL A 144 0.06 7.30 -34.19
C VAL A 144 1.47 7.67 -34.66
N ARG A 145 2.46 7.69 -33.77
CA ARG A 145 3.85 8.01 -34.09
C ARG A 145 4.44 7.02 -35.10
N GLU A 146 4.27 5.73 -34.85
CA GLU A 146 4.77 4.69 -35.76
C GLU A 146 4.07 4.75 -37.14
N PHE A 147 2.78 5.03 -37.15
CA PHE A 147 2.04 5.19 -38.39
C PHE A 147 2.56 6.36 -39.22
N VAL A 148 2.71 7.53 -38.55
CA VAL A 148 3.21 8.75 -39.23
C VAL A 148 4.65 8.56 -39.69
N SER A 149 5.53 7.91 -38.93
CA SER A 149 6.92 7.66 -39.32
C SER A 149 7.08 6.76 -40.55
N ARG A 150 6.10 5.87 -40.81
CA ARG A 150 6.06 5.04 -42.04
C ARG A 150 5.63 5.82 -43.28
N TYR A 151 4.82 6.84 -43.10
CA TYR A 151 4.23 7.65 -44.20
C TYR A 151 4.91 9.01 -44.39
N ARG A 152 5.69 9.47 -43.41
CA ARG A 152 6.51 10.67 -43.48
C ARG A 152 7.92 10.33 -43.10
N ALA A 153 8.89 10.79 -43.84
CA ALA A 153 10.29 10.80 -43.42
C ALA A 153 10.43 11.87 -42.30
N GLU A 154 10.11 11.53 -41.06
CA GLU A 154 10.41 12.41 -39.94
C GLU A 154 11.88 12.33 -39.57
N PRO A 155 12.55 13.46 -39.31
CA PRO A 155 13.89 13.45 -38.77
C PRO A 155 13.88 12.71 -37.43
N SER A 156 14.76 11.69 -37.31
CA SER A 156 14.97 10.99 -36.04
C SER A 156 15.18 12.02 -34.91
N MET A 157 14.48 11.87 -33.81
CA MET A 157 14.73 12.71 -32.63
C MET A 157 16.22 12.66 -32.27
N PRO A 158 16.89 13.80 -32.11
CA PRO A 158 18.33 13.86 -31.85
C PRO A 158 18.75 13.34 -30.47
N ALA A 159 17.79 12.95 -29.63
CA ALA A 159 18.05 12.38 -28.31
C ALA A 159 16.97 11.37 -27.93
N GLN A 160 17.39 10.20 -27.45
CA GLN A 160 16.52 9.22 -26.79
C GLN A 160 16.63 9.42 -25.27
N ILE A 161 15.49 9.47 -24.59
CA ILE A 161 15.43 9.49 -23.13
C ILE A 161 15.39 8.02 -22.68
N GLU A 162 16.48 7.53 -22.11
CA GLU A 162 16.49 6.26 -21.38
C GLU A 162 16.11 6.52 -19.92
N VAL A 163 14.95 6.05 -19.51
CA VAL A 163 14.51 6.12 -18.11
C VAL A 163 14.98 4.86 -17.39
N ARG A 164 15.97 5.01 -16.51
CA ARG A 164 16.43 3.94 -15.63
C ARG A 164 15.73 4.05 -14.27
N MET A 165 14.90 3.06 -13.95
CA MET A 165 14.30 2.94 -12.63
C MET A 165 15.26 2.21 -11.69
N GLU A 166 15.70 2.86 -10.60
CA GLU A 166 16.50 2.22 -9.57
C GLU A 166 15.57 1.62 -8.49
N PHE A 167 16.02 0.53 -7.85
CA PHE A 167 15.36 -0.18 -6.75
C PHE A 167 14.07 -0.95 -7.09
N ASN A 168 13.26 -0.51 -8.02
CA ASN A 168 12.04 -1.19 -8.46
C ASN A 168 11.85 -1.01 -9.98
N PRO A 169 12.62 -1.75 -10.82
CA PRO A 169 12.60 -1.56 -12.28
C PRO A 169 11.23 -1.81 -12.91
N ASN A 170 10.43 -2.69 -12.31
CA ASN A 170 9.12 -3.06 -12.81
C ASN A 170 8.00 -2.19 -12.23
N LEU A 171 8.32 -1.21 -11.39
CA LEU A 171 7.35 -0.39 -10.65
C LEU A 171 6.29 -1.23 -9.93
N THR A 172 6.69 -2.39 -9.40
CA THR A 172 5.78 -3.31 -8.72
C THR A 172 5.47 -2.76 -7.32
N GLN A 173 4.27 -2.31 -7.09
CA GLN A 173 3.88 -1.71 -5.80
C GLN A 173 3.95 -2.70 -4.65
N ALA A 174 3.69 -3.98 -4.89
CA ALA A 174 3.81 -5.01 -3.87
C ALA A 174 5.18 -4.96 -3.17
N TRP A 175 6.25 -4.53 -3.89
CA TRP A 175 7.57 -4.40 -3.30
C TRP A 175 7.64 -3.28 -2.26
N PHE A 176 7.08 -2.12 -2.58
CA PHE A 176 7.02 -1.00 -1.64
C PHE A 176 5.92 -1.23 -0.57
N GLY A 177 4.72 -1.62 -1.01
CA GLY A 177 3.57 -1.87 -0.15
C GLY A 177 3.83 -2.92 0.92
N GLY A 178 4.51 -4.02 0.58
CA GLY A 178 4.85 -5.07 1.54
C GLY A 178 5.75 -4.59 2.69
N VAL A 179 6.79 -3.81 2.37
CA VAL A 179 7.68 -3.26 3.41
C VAL A 179 6.97 -2.19 4.23
N MET A 180 6.20 -1.31 3.60
CA MET A 180 5.41 -0.27 4.29
C MET A 180 4.39 -0.90 5.24
N GLU A 181 3.74 -1.98 4.83
CA GLU A 181 2.78 -2.66 5.70
C GLU A 181 3.46 -3.31 6.91
N VAL A 182 4.65 -3.89 6.76
CA VAL A 182 5.42 -4.37 7.92
C VAL A 182 5.66 -3.24 8.93
N ILE A 183 6.02 -2.03 8.46
CA ILE A 183 6.22 -0.86 9.33
C ILE A 183 4.92 -0.44 10.01
N ASN A 184 3.80 -0.45 9.28
CA ASN A 184 2.47 -0.15 9.83
C ASN A 184 2.09 -1.18 10.91
N GLN A 185 2.32 -2.47 10.67
CA GLN A 185 2.05 -3.52 11.64
C GLN A 185 2.94 -3.42 12.88
N ILE A 186 4.22 -3.05 12.72
CA ILE A 186 5.10 -2.76 13.86
C ILE A 186 4.49 -1.68 14.75
N THR A 187 4.05 -0.58 14.14
CA THR A 187 3.47 0.55 14.87
C THR A 187 2.16 0.16 15.55
N MET A 188 1.23 -0.42 14.81
CA MET A 188 -0.10 -0.79 15.30
C MET A 188 -0.03 -1.84 16.41
N LEU A 189 0.68 -2.94 16.17
CA LEU A 189 0.73 -4.04 17.13
C LEU A 189 1.52 -3.70 18.39
N SER A 190 2.57 -2.89 18.30
CA SER A 190 3.30 -2.44 19.49
C SER A 190 2.41 -1.64 20.44
N ILE A 191 1.57 -0.76 19.90
CA ILE A 191 0.59 0.03 20.67
C ILE A 191 -0.48 -0.87 21.27
N ILE A 192 -1.07 -1.75 20.45
CA ILE A 192 -2.14 -2.64 20.88
C ILE A 192 -1.67 -3.61 21.95
N LEU A 193 -0.55 -4.33 21.73
CA LEU A 193 -0.06 -5.33 22.66
C LEU A 193 0.32 -4.72 24.01
N THR A 194 0.97 -3.55 23.98
CA THR A 194 1.41 -2.89 25.23
C THR A 194 0.23 -2.31 25.99
N GLY A 195 -0.72 -1.67 25.29
CA GLY A 195 -1.94 -1.15 25.90
C GLY A 195 -2.86 -2.25 26.44
N ALA A 196 -3.00 -3.33 25.66
CA ALA A 196 -3.79 -4.51 26.07
C ALA A 196 -3.19 -5.20 27.30
N ALA A 197 -1.87 -5.31 27.39
CA ALA A 197 -1.21 -5.88 28.58
C ALA A 197 -1.55 -5.07 29.84
N LEU A 198 -1.63 -3.75 29.74
CA LEU A 198 -1.99 -2.88 30.87
C LEU A 198 -3.46 -3.00 31.25
N ILE A 199 -4.36 -3.02 30.27
CA ILE A 199 -5.80 -3.15 30.52
C ILE A 199 -6.13 -4.51 31.13
N ARG A 200 -5.53 -5.60 30.63
CA ARG A 200 -5.73 -6.93 31.21
C ARG A 200 -5.32 -6.99 32.69
N GLU A 201 -4.21 -6.39 33.05
CA GLU A 201 -3.81 -6.33 34.45
C GLU A 201 -4.83 -5.59 35.32
N ARG A 202 -5.43 -4.54 34.77
CA ARG A 202 -6.49 -3.79 35.45
C ARG A 202 -7.79 -4.59 35.57
N GLU A 203 -8.22 -5.25 34.50
CA GLU A 203 -9.44 -6.05 34.46
C GLU A 203 -9.37 -7.27 35.38
N HIS A 204 -8.18 -7.88 35.53
CA HIS A 204 -7.97 -9.01 36.43
C HIS A 204 -7.63 -8.61 37.87
N GLY A 205 -7.63 -7.31 38.21
CA GLY A 205 -7.29 -6.84 39.54
C GLY A 205 -5.83 -7.07 39.96
N THR A 206 -4.96 -7.44 39.00
CA THR A 206 -3.53 -7.74 39.28
C THR A 206 -2.69 -6.48 39.47
N VAL A 207 -3.21 -5.31 39.09
CA VAL A 207 -2.54 -4.03 39.34
C VAL A 207 -2.34 -3.79 40.83
N GLU A 208 -3.32 -4.14 41.68
CA GLU A 208 -3.23 -4.01 43.13
C GLU A 208 -2.10 -4.84 43.70
N HIS A 209 -1.89 -6.06 43.17
CA HIS A 209 -0.75 -6.91 43.57
C HIS A 209 0.61 -6.32 43.18
N LEU A 210 0.68 -5.64 42.00
CA LEU A 210 1.90 -4.95 41.57
C LEU A 210 2.22 -3.73 42.45
N LEU A 211 1.20 -3.04 42.96
CA LEU A 211 1.38 -1.88 43.83
C LEU A 211 1.86 -2.21 45.23
N VAL A 212 1.60 -3.44 45.72
CA VAL A 212 2.10 -3.92 47.03
C VAL A 212 3.56 -4.45 46.95
N MET A 213 4.03 -4.72 45.71
CA MET A 213 5.43 -5.17 45.51
C MET A 213 6.39 -3.97 45.60
N PRO A 214 7.64 -4.15 46.04
CA PRO A 214 8.65 -3.08 46.04
C PRO A 214 9.20 -2.82 44.63
N LEU A 215 8.30 -2.45 43.70
CA LEU A 215 8.58 -2.17 42.30
C LEU A 215 8.26 -0.70 42.01
N SER A 216 9.11 -0.07 41.21
CA SER A 216 8.83 1.25 40.71
C SER A 216 7.92 1.21 39.46
N ALA A 217 7.14 2.26 39.21
CA ALA A 217 6.34 2.39 38.00
C ALA A 217 7.22 2.29 36.73
N PHE A 218 8.46 2.80 36.80
CA PHE A 218 9.42 2.70 35.68
C PHE A 218 9.80 1.23 35.40
N GLU A 219 10.03 0.40 36.41
CA GLU A 219 10.36 -1.02 36.22
C GLU A 219 9.22 -1.78 35.56
N ILE A 220 8.00 -1.51 35.96
CA ILE A 220 6.80 -2.13 35.39
C ILE A 220 6.62 -1.72 33.92
N MET A 221 6.76 -0.42 33.62
CA MET A 221 6.61 0.09 32.25
C MET A 221 7.74 -0.42 31.35
N MET A 222 8.99 -0.36 31.80
CA MET A 222 10.13 -0.86 31.02
C MET A 222 10.06 -2.34 30.73
N ALA A 223 9.52 -3.13 31.66
CA ALA A 223 9.29 -4.55 31.42
C ALA A 223 8.33 -4.79 30.25
N LYS A 224 7.24 -4.01 30.16
CA LYS A 224 6.28 -4.10 29.06
C LYS A 224 6.88 -3.59 27.73
N VAL A 225 7.62 -2.48 27.76
CA VAL A 225 8.26 -1.91 26.57
C VAL A 225 9.19 -2.91 25.90
N TRP A 226 10.15 -3.48 26.66
CA TRP A 226 11.13 -4.38 26.05
C TRP A 226 10.51 -5.73 25.64
N SER A 227 9.60 -6.29 26.47
CA SER A 227 9.03 -7.60 26.18
C SER A 227 8.08 -7.56 24.97
N MET A 228 7.13 -6.63 24.93
CA MET A 228 6.21 -6.50 23.80
C MET A 228 6.94 -5.99 22.56
N GLY A 229 7.89 -5.06 22.71
CA GLY A 229 8.74 -4.60 21.61
C GLY A 229 9.55 -5.74 20.99
N LEU A 230 10.12 -6.63 21.80
CA LEU A 230 10.88 -7.79 21.30
C LEU A 230 9.98 -8.76 20.52
N VAL A 231 8.76 -9.03 20.98
CA VAL A 231 7.81 -9.87 20.25
C VAL A 231 7.52 -9.30 18.86
N VAL A 232 7.20 -8.00 18.80
CA VAL A 232 6.90 -7.32 17.53
C VAL A 232 8.13 -7.29 16.62
N LEU A 233 9.32 -7.02 17.18
CA LEU A 233 10.57 -6.99 16.42
C LEU A 233 10.89 -8.35 15.79
N VAL A 234 10.73 -9.44 16.55
CA VAL A 234 10.92 -10.81 16.05
C VAL A 234 9.89 -11.14 14.97
N ALA A 235 8.61 -10.82 15.20
CA ALA A 235 7.55 -11.06 14.24
C ALA A 235 7.78 -10.27 12.92
N ALA A 236 8.22 -9.02 13.04
CA ALA A 236 8.57 -8.18 11.86
C ALA A 236 9.77 -8.76 11.09
N GLY A 237 10.82 -9.22 11.78
CA GLY A 237 11.97 -9.87 11.15
C GLY A 237 11.59 -11.15 10.41
N LEU A 238 10.72 -11.98 11.00
CA LEU A 238 10.18 -13.18 10.37
C LEU A 238 9.30 -12.83 9.16
N SER A 239 8.45 -11.81 9.27
CA SER A 239 7.61 -11.32 8.18
C SER A 239 8.45 -10.83 6.99
N LEU A 240 9.49 -10.04 7.25
CA LEU A 240 10.41 -9.58 6.20
C LEU A 240 11.07 -10.76 5.47
N GLN A 241 11.48 -11.79 6.20
CA GLN A 241 12.20 -12.91 5.61
C GLN A 241 11.27 -13.89 4.87
N TRP A 242 10.10 -14.20 5.43
CA TRP A 242 9.23 -15.24 4.88
C TRP A 242 8.14 -14.67 3.98
N VAL A 243 7.53 -13.54 4.35
CA VAL A 243 6.43 -12.97 3.58
C VAL A 243 6.96 -12.03 2.50
N VAL A 244 7.74 -11.01 2.89
CA VAL A 244 8.21 -9.99 1.94
C VAL A 244 9.21 -10.59 0.95
N ARG A 245 10.23 -11.29 1.46
CA ARG A 245 11.25 -11.89 0.60
C ARG A 245 10.81 -13.21 -0.04
N GLY A 246 10.07 -14.06 0.73
CA GLY A 246 9.73 -15.41 0.28
C GLY A 246 8.45 -15.50 -0.55
N TRP A 247 7.37 -14.79 -0.17
CA TRP A 247 6.09 -14.87 -0.87
C TRP A 247 5.90 -13.76 -1.90
N LEU A 248 6.42 -12.55 -1.61
CA LEU A 248 6.28 -11.39 -2.50
C LEU A 248 7.50 -11.23 -3.43
N ASP A 249 8.51 -12.09 -3.31
CA ASP A 249 9.76 -12.07 -4.10
C ASP A 249 10.42 -10.68 -4.16
N VAL A 250 10.34 -9.91 -3.05
CA VAL A 250 10.94 -8.57 -2.99
C VAL A 250 12.46 -8.70 -2.83
N PRO A 251 13.27 -8.19 -3.76
CA PRO A 251 14.72 -8.18 -3.60
C PRO A 251 15.13 -7.15 -2.55
N ILE A 252 15.39 -7.60 -1.33
CA ILE A 252 15.87 -6.74 -0.24
C ILE A 252 17.36 -6.47 -0.49
N SER A 253 17.69 -5.36 -1.13
CA SER A 253 19.07 -4.92 -1.39
C SER A 253 19.71 -4.23 -0.19
N GLY A 254 18.91 -3.81 0.81
CA GLY A 254 19.37 -3.12 2.01
C GLY A 254 19.76 -4.06 3.17
N SER A 255 20.30 -3.47 4.24
CA SER A 255 20.65 -4.19 5.46
C SER A 255 19.41 -4.41 6.35
N VAL A 256 18.96 -5.67 6.42
CA VAL A 256 17.88 -6.08 7.34
C VAL A 256 18.25 -5.77 8.82
N GLY A 257 19.54 -5.90 9.18
CA GLY A 257 20.00 -5.58 10.53
C GLY A 257 19.82 -4.09 10.88
N LEU A 258 20.11 -3.20 9.93
CA LEU A 258 19.90 -1.76 10.11
C LEU A 258 18.41 -1.42 10.22
N PHE A 259 17.57 -2.07 9.42
CA PHE A 259 16.11 -1.94 9.50
C PHE A 259 15.60 -2.36 10.88
N LEU A 260 16.03 -3.53 11.38
CA LEU A 260 15.61 -4.02 12.70
C LEU A 260 16.11 -3.12 13.85
N LEU A 261 17.29 -2.51 13.70
CA LEU A 261 17.78 -1.54 14.67
C LEU A 261 16.91 -0.28 14.68
N GLY A 262 16.58 0.26 13.53
CA GLY A 262 15.64 1.39 13.39
C GLY A 262 14.25 1.04 13.93
N ALA A 263 13.74 -0.15 13.60
CA ALA A 263 12.48 -0.65 14.12
C ALA A 263 12.50 -0.78 15.65
N GLY A 264 13.63 -1.24 16.24
CA GLY A 264 13.81 -1.30 17.68
C GLY A 264 13.72 0.05 18.37
N LEU A 265 14.32 1.10 17.78
CA LEU A 265 14.20 2.47 18.26
C LEU A 265 12.76 2.99 18.13
N HIS A 266 12.11 2.73 17.01
CA HIS A 266 10.71 3.08 16.77
C HIS A 266 9.78 2.38 17.78
N LEU A 267 10.00 1.10 18.06
CA LEU A 267 9.25 0.33 19.02
C LEU A 267 9.30 0.91 20.43
N PHE A 268 10.41 1.52 20.84
CA PHE A 268 10.49 2.19 22.13
C PHE A 268 9.47 3.34 22.22
N ALA A 269 9.33 4.13 21.17
CA ALA A 269 8.34 5.23 21.12
C ALA A 269 6.90 4.71 21.05
N THR A 270 6.63 3.75 20.19
CA THR A 270 5.26 3.24 19.95
C THR A 270 4.74 2.39 21.13
N THR A 271 5.59 1.59 21.76
CA THR A 271 5.20 0.87 23.00
C THR A 271 4.93 1.83 24.16
N SER A 272 5.70 2.91 24.27
CA SER A 272 5.42 3.97 25.26
C SER A 272 4.09 4.67 24.99
N MET A 273 3.77 4.91 23.72
CA MET A 273 2.44 5.40 23.31
C MET A 273 1.33 4.40 23.68
N GLY A 274 1.56 3.10 23.46
CA GLY A 274 0.64 2.04 23.86
C GLY A 274 0.37 2.03 25.37
N ILE A 275 1.39 2.25 26.21
CA ILE A 275 1.23 2.41 27.66
C ILE A 275 0.36 3.65 27.95
N PHE A 276 0.66 4.78 27.33
CA PHE A 276 -0.11 6.01 27.50
C PHE A 276 -1.59 5.79 27.15
N LEU A 277 -1.88 5.24 25.98
CA LEU A 277 -3.26 4.95 25.56
C LEU A 277 -3.95 3.92 26.48
N GLY A 278 -3.22 2.90 26.95
CA GLY A 278 -3.70 1.91 27.90
C GLY A 278 -3.98 2.50 29.29
N THR A 279 -3.31 3.59 29.68
CA THR A 279 -3.63 4.31 30.94
C THR A 279 -4.91 5.14 30.82
N VAL A 280 -5.15 5.74 29.65
CA VAL A 280 -6.34 6.56 29.36
C VAL A 280 -7.56 5.68 29.13
N ALA A 281 -7.40 4.58 28.38
CA ALA A 281 -8.48 3.65 28.08
C ALA A 281 -8.93 2.89 29.34
N ARG A 282 -10.24 2.71 29.47
CA ARG A 282 -10.85 1.95 30.57
C ARG A 282 -11.22 0.52 30.21
N SER A 283 -11.22 0.19 28.90
CA SER A 283 -11.60 -1.11 28.36
C SER A 283 -10.88 -1.40 27.06
N MET A 284 -10.82 -2.68 26.66
CA MET A 284 -10.23 -3.07 25.36
C MET A 284 -10.88 -2.38 24.15
N PRO A 285 -12.21 -2.29 24.02
CA PRO A 285 -12.84 -1.54 22.91
C PRO A 285 -12.42 -0.07 22.87
N GLN A 286 -12.31 0.58 24.03
CA GLN A 286 -11.87 1.97 24.11
C GLN A 286 -10.40 2.14 23.69
N LEU A 287 -9.52 1.19 24.04
CA LEU A 287 -8.15 1.18 23.56
C LEU A 287 -8.11 1.11 22.02
N GLY A 288 -8.91 0.22 21.43
CA GLY A 288 -9.01 0.09 19.98
C GLY A 288 -9.43 1.40 19.31
N LEU A 289 -10.47 2.06 19.82
CA LEU A 289 -10.91 3.36 19.29
C LEU A 289 -9.84 4.45 19.43
N LEU A 290 -9.17 4.55 20.57
CA LEU A 290 -8.09 5.52 20.79
C LEU A 290 -6.89 5.23 19.87
N THR A 291 -6.56 3.96 19.68
CA THR A 291 -5.49 3.54 18.77
C THR A 291 -5.80 3.99 17.34
N ILE A 292 -7.00 3.73 16.84
CA ILE A 292 -7.41 4.16 15.49
C ILE A 292 -7.39 5.69 15.39
N LEU A 293 -7.92 6.40 16.39
CA LEU A 293 -7.95 7.86 16.41
C LEU A 293 -6.56 8.50 16.34
N VAL A 294 -5.56 7.86 16.94
CA VAL A 294 -4.18 8.33 16.91
C VAL A 294 -3.44 7.86 15.66
N LEU A 295 -3.58 6.57 15.30
CA LEU A 295 -2.81 6.00 14.19
C LEU A 295 -3.26 6.50 12.83
N LEU A 296 -4.56 6.72 12.62
CA LEU A 296 -5.07 7.11 11.30
C LEU A 296 -4.51 8.47 10.86
N PRO A 297 -4.52 9.55 11.67
CA PRO A 297 -3.84 10.79 11.29
C PRO A 297 -2.34 10.62 11.12
N LEU A 298 -1.66 9.89 12.02
CA LEU A 298 -0.22 9.66 11.93
C LEU A 298 0.17 8.93 10.65
N ASN A 299 -0.64 7.96 10.22
CA ASN A 299 -0.39 7.20 8.99
C ASN A 299 -0.53 8.08 7.74
N ILE A 300 -1.59 8.93 7.69
CA ILE A 300 -1.78 9.90 6.59
C ILE A 300 -0.62 10.88 6.54
N LEU A 301 -0.14 11.38 7.69
CA LEU A 301 0.92 12.38 7.81
C LEU A 301 2.33 11.79 7.66
N SER A 302 2.48 10.46 7.69
CA SER A 302 3.80 9.79 7.65
C SER A 302 4.54 9.91 6.32
N GLY A 303 3.84 10.28 5.25
CA GLY A 303 4.39 10.28 3.89
C GLY A 303 4.37 8.91 3.20
N GLY A 304 3.90 7.85 3.89
CA GLY A 304 3.87 6.49 3.35
C GLY A 304 2.77 6.24 2.32
N THR A 305 1.65 6.94 2.46
CA THR A 305 0.50 6.85 1.54
C THR A 305 0.44 8.02 0.57
N THR A 306 0.78 9.21 1.03
CA THR A 306 0.78 10.43 0.22
C THR A 306 2.15 11.09 0.33
N PRO A 307 2.85 11.36 -0.80
CA PRO A 307 4.13 12.05 -0.77
C PRO A 307 4.02 13.38 -0.02
N ARG A 308 5.01 13.67 0.81
CA ARG A 308 5.01 14.85 1.68
C ARG A 308 4.90 16.14 0.87
N GLU A 309 5.53 16.17 -0.31
CA GLU A 309 5.53 17.31 -1.22
C GLU A 309 4.14 17.61 -1.82
N SER A 310 3.25 16.61 -1.79
CA SER A 310 1.85 16.74 -2.27
C SER A 310 0.89 17.22 -1.17
N MET A 311 1.36 17.35 0.08
CA MET A 311 0.53 17.79 1.18
C MET A 311 0.40 19.32 1.19
N PRO A 312 -0.71 19.87 1.75
CA PRO A 312 -0.84 21.31 1.98
C PRO A 312 0.30 21.84 2.86
N GLU A 313 0.77 23.08 2.60
CA GLU A 313 1.89 23.70 3.32
C GLU A 313 1.77 23.68 4.86
N LEU A 314 0.53 23.73 5.39
CA LEU A 314 0.27 23.67 6.83
C LEU A 314 0.52 22.27 7.44
N VAL A 315 0.69 21.25 6.61
CA VAL A 315 0.76 19.84 7.04
C VAL A 315 2.14 19.24 6.72
N GLN A 316 2.92 19.88 5.84
CA GLN A 316 4.32 19.53 5.54
C GLN A 316 5.25 19.76 6.73
#